data_0de7eee51eb258afa610f2d057a00f5f
#
_entry.id   0de7eee51eb258afa610f2d057a00f5f
#
_cell.length_a   1.000
_cell.length_b   1.000
_cell.length_c   1.000
_cell.angle_alpha   90.00
_cell.angle_beta   90.00
_cell.angle_gamma   90.00
#
_symmetry.space_group_name_H-M   'P 1'
#
loop_
_entity.id
_entity.type
_entity.pdbx_description
1 polymer ?
#
loop_
_entity_poly.entity_id
_entity_poly.type
_entity_poly.pdbx_seq_one_letter_code
_entity_poly.pdbx_strand_id
1 'polypeptide(L)'
;MSLKNIYILVFAAFSLLANAQNFTISVKTYETCFFNAVKIKVTGNTPPYKLSWSNGAAGDSVSNLSGGDFLVHISDNDTTTRDTSVSFSLIYPPCRVGFSDHFTPNGDNYNDTWGISNTIYYPDFLLEVFDRAGQLVHVQRHEYFPWEGTQFGIKLSEATYYYIFFYDEKIKSRFEKGSVTIIR
;
A
#
# COMPACT_ATOMS: atom_id res chain seq x y z
N MET A 1 0.25 -9.65 14.16
CA MET A 1 -0.35 -8.57 13.34
C MET A 1 -0.18 -7.26 14.11
N SER A 2 0.85 -6.49 13.77
CA SER A 2 1.19 -5.26 14.52
C SER A 2 0.51 -4.06 13.89
N LEU A 3 -0.48 -3.52 14.57
CA LEU A 3 -1.11 -2.23 14.23
C LEU A 3 -0.14 -1.10 14.60
N LYS A 4 0.50 -0.49 13.63
CA LYS A 4 1.24 0.76 13.88
C LYS A 4 0.24 1.91 13.95
N ASN A 5 -0.01 2.39 15.17
CA ASN A 5 -0.76 3.61 15.40
C ASN A 5 0.21 4.81 15.26
N ILE A 6 0.12 5.54 14.18
CA ILE A 6 0.81 6.82 14.03
C ILE A 6 -0.17 7.91 14.45
N TYR A 7 0.14 8.62 15.54
CA TYR A 7 -0.60 9.79 15.97
C TYR A 7 0.10 11.03 15.43
N ILE A 8 -0.51 11.70 14.46
CA ILE A 8 -0.06 13.04 14.03
C ILE A 8 -0.94 14.05 14.76
N LEU A 9 -0.36 14.71 15.76
CA LEU A 9 -0.99 15.85 16.43
C LEU A 9 -0.58 17.12 15.65
N VAL A 10 -1.50 17.65 14.87
CA VAL A 10 -1.30 18.95 14.21
C VAL A 10 -1.94 20.04 15.06
N PHE A 11 -1.11 20.86 15.70
CA PHE A 11 -1.55 22.08 16.36
C PHE A 11 -1.52 23.23 15.33
N ALA A 12 -2.66 23.65 14.85
CA ALA A 12 -2.76 24.90 14.10
C ALA A 12 -2.95 26.05 15.09
N ALA A 13 -1.85 26.63 15.57
CA ALA A 13 -1.88 27.85 16.35
C ALA A 13 -1.61 29.04 15.44
N PHE A 14 -2.63 29.86 15.18
CA PHE A 14 -2.46 31.17 14.55
C PHE A 14 -2.94 32.25 15.53
N SER A 15 -1.99 32.97 16.13
CA SER A 15 -2.28 34.06 17.05
C SER A 15 -2.38 35.39 16.29
N LEU A 16 -3.57 35.95 16.19
CA LEU A 16 -3.79 37.39 16.08
C LEU A 16 -5.18 37.76 16.67
N LEU A 17 -5.10 38.39 17.81
CA LEU A 17 -6.09 39.20 18.56
C LEU A 17 -7.58 39.12 18.15
N ALA A 18 -8.38 38.69 19.14
CA ALA A 18 -9.81 38.68 19.31
C ALA A 18 -10.50 37.37 18.96
N ASN A 19 -10.79 36.53 19.98
CA ASN A 19 -11.64 35.33 19.94
C ASN A 19 -11.26 34.26 18.92
N ALA A 20 -9.99 33.89 18.88
CA ALA A 20 -9.53 32.71 18.13
C ALA A 20 -9.99 31.43 18.86
N GLN A 21 -11.14 30.92 18.49
CA GLN A 21 -11.52 29.56 18.85
C GLN A 21 -10.57 28.61 18.10
N ASN A 22 -10.00 27.66 18.81
CA ASN A 22 -8.97 26.78 18.27
C ASN A 22 -9.55 25.41 17.96
N PHE A 23 -9.47 24.98 16.71
CA PHE A 23 -9.66 23.58 16.36
C PHE A 23 -8.50 22.75 16.93
N THR A 24 -8.83 21.64 17.56
CA THR A 24 -7.89 20.57 17.83
C THR A 24 -8.26 19.40 16.93
N ILE A 25 -7.33 19.01 16.03
CA ILE A 25 -7.56 17.97 15.04
C ILE A 25 -6.62 16.81 15.36
N SER A 26 -7.20 15.62 15.47
CA SER A 26 -6.45 14.38 15.60
C SER A 26 -6.76 13.47 14.42
N VAL A 27 -5.73 13.09 13.66
CA VAL A 27 -5.82 12.16 12.54
C VAL A 27 -5.28 10.82 12.99
N LYS A 28 -6.10 9.77 12.88
CA LYS A 28 -5.69 8.39 13.17
C LYS A 28 -5.80 7.59 11.88
N THR A 29 -4.66 7.03 11.43
CA THR A 29 -4.60 6.15 10.26
C THR A 29 -4.61 4.70 10.69
N TYR A 30 -5.29 3.85 9.91
CA TYR A 30 -5.32 2.41 10.05
C TYR A 30 -4.86 1.84 8.70
N GLU A 31 -3.66 1.30 8.68
CA GLU A 31 -3.06 0.72 7.50
C GLU A 31 -3.04 -0.80 7.66
N THR A 32 -3.76 -1.49 6.79
CA THR A 32 -3.81 -2.95 6.75
C THR A 32 -3.48 -3.44 5.36
N CYS A 33 -3.22 -4.74 5.23
CA CYS A 33 -3.00 -5.38 3.93
C CYS A 33 -4.20 -5.28 2.97
N PHE A 34 -5.37 -4.92 3.46
CA PHE A 34 -6.60 -4.99 2.66
C PHE A 34 -7.19 -3.61 2.39
N PHE A 35 -6.94 -2.65 3.27
CA PHE A 35 -7.47 -1.29 3.12
C PHE A 35 -6.74 -0.32 4.04
N ASN A 36 -6.70 0.92 3.63
CA ASN A 36 -6.38 2.05 4.49
C ASN A 36 -7.67 2.70 4.97
N ALA A 37 -7.71 3.04 6.25
CA ALA A 37 -8.81 3.81 6.81
C ALA A 37 -8.26 4.97 7.63
N VAL A 38 -9.01 6.05 7.68
CA VAL A 38 -8.66 7.26 8.44
C VAL A 38 -9.84 7.66 9.29
N LYS A 39 -9.55 8.01 10.54
CA LYS A 39 -10.51 8.64 11.43
C LYS A 39 -9.97 9.99 11.86
N ILE A 40 -10.76 11.04 11.62
CA ILE A 40 -10.47 12.42 12.03
C ILE A 40 -11.36 12.76 13.21
N LYS A 41 -10.75 13.17 14.30
CA LYS A 41 -11.47 13.71 15.47
C LYS A 41 -11.21 15.21 15.53
N VAL A 42 -12.27 16.00 15.50
CA VAL A 42 -12.25 17.44 15.64
C VAL A 42 -12.85 17.83 16.99
N THR A 43 -12.22 18.76 17.69
CA THR A 43 -12.73 19.35 18.93
C THR A 43 -12.41 20.85 18.96
N GLY A 44 -13.11 21.58 19.79
CA GLY A 44 -13.05 23.07 19.81
C GLY A 44 -14.11 23.66 18.90
N ASN A 45 -14.20 24.99 18.86
CA ASN A 45 -15.20 25.72 18.10
C ASN A 45 -16.66 25.25 18.29
N THR A 46 -17.52 25.45 17.30
CA THR A 46 -18.98 25.23 17.41
C THR A 46 -19.39 24.04 16.51
N PRO A 47 -19.66 22.85 17.07
CA PRO A 47 -20.17 21.73 16.27
C PRO A 47 -21.61 22.04 15.76
N PRO A 48 -22.09 21.33 14.69
CA PRO A 48 -21.46 20.21 14.00
C PRO A 48 -20.36 20.63 13.03
N TYR A 49 -19.38 19.73 12.84
CA TYR A 49 -18.29 19.94 11.89
C TYR A 49 -18.60 19.30 10.53
N LYS A 50 -18.24 20.00 9.45
CA LYS A 50 -18.30 19.49 8.09
C LYS A 50 -16.87 19.22 7.60
N LEU A 51 -16.63 18.01 7.15
CA LEU A 51 -15.35 17.56 6.60
C LEU A 51 -15.50 17.31 5.10
N SER A 52 -14.70 18.00 4.30
CA SER A 52 -14.66 17.88 2.84
C SER A 52 -13.29 17.37 2.41
N TRP A 53 -13.25 16.17 1.84
CA TRP A 53 -12.02 15.48 1.45
C TRP A 53 -11.66 15.78 0.00
N SER A 54 -10.36 15.88 -0.31
CA SER A 54 -9.84 16.12 -1.66
C SER A 54 -10.23 15.04 -2.69
N ASN A 55 -10.51 13.83 -2.23
CA ASN A 55 -10.94 12.71 -3.08
C ASN A 55 -12.47 12.55 -3.17
N GLY A 56 -13.25 13.50 -2.61
CA GLY A 56 -14.72 13.45 -2.61
C GLY A 56 -15.33 12.54 -1.54
N ALA A 57 -14.52 11.92 -0.68
CA ALA A 57 -15.05 11.19 0.47
C ALA A 57 -15.78 12.13 1.45
N ALA A 58 -16.59 11.57 2.34
CA ALA A 58 -17.36 12.34 3.31
C ALA A 58 -17.33 11.68 4.70
N GLY A 59 -17.47 12.51 5.74
CA GLY A 59 -17.51 12.07 7.13
C GLY A 59 -16.15 12.10 7.83
N ASP A 60 -16.18 11.76 9.11
CA ASP A 60 -15.03 11.77 10.01
C ASP A 60 -14.24 10.44 10.01
N SER A 61 -14.82 9.42 9.40
CA SER A 61 -14.23 8.07 9.31
C SER A 61 -14.43 7.53 7.90
N VAL A 62 -13.34 7.35 7.17
CA VAL A 62 -13.33 6.89 5.78
C VAL A 62 -12.43 5.68 5.65
N SER A 63 -12.93 4.64 4.96
CA SER A 63 -12.21 3.39 4.69
C SER A 63 -12.03 3.16 3.19
N ASN A 64 -11.27 2.13 2.83
CA ASN A 64 -10.94 1.77 1.45
C ASN A 64 -10.22 2.88 0.68
N LEU A 65 -9.39 3.64 1.39
CA LEU A 65 -8.57 4.68 0.77
C LEU A 65 -7.35 4.04 0.07
N SER A 66 -7.06 4.52 -1.13
CA SER A 66 -5.79 4.24 -1.80
C SER A 66 -4.64 4.94 -1.07
N GLY A 67 -3.40 4.59 -1.42
CA GLY A 67 -2.25 5.40 -1.02
C GLY A 67 -2.27 6.77 -1.72
N GLY A 68 -1.52 7.71 -1.16
CA GLY A 68 -1.36 9.06 -1.70
C GLY A 68 -1.59 10.15 -0.66
N ASP A 69 -1.63 11.39 -1.15
CA ASP A 69 -1.80 12.58 -0.33
C ASP A 69 -3.27 12.98 -0.25
N PHE A 70 -3.69 13.29 0.95
CA PHE A 70 -5.06 13.73 1.24
C PHE A 70 -5.05 15.11 1.90
N LEU A 71 -5.98 15.93 1.48
CA LEU A 71 -6.32 17.21 2.11
C LEU A 71 -7.77 17.14 2.58
N VAL A 72 -8.01 17.49 3.82
CA VAL A 72 -9.35 17.55 4.40
C VAL A 72 -9.59 18.96 4.89
N HIS A 73 -10.61 19.59 4.33
CA HIS A 73 -11.09 20.90 4.72
C HIS A 73 -12.16 20.74 5.79
N ILE A 74 -12.04 21.48 6.88
CA ILE A 74 -12.89 21.38 8.07
C ILE A 74 -13.51 22.73 8.36
N SER A 75 -14.83 22.77 8.35
CA SER A 75 -15.63 23.92 8.75
C SER A 75 -16.54 23.57 9.93
N ASP A 76 -16.92 24.55 10.72
CA ASP A 76 -17.90 24.42 11.78
C ASP A 76 -19.23 25.08 11.41
N ASN A 77 -20.15 25.18 12.36
CA ASN A 77 -21.47 25.79 12.15
C ASN A 77 -21.46 27.29 12.40
N ASP A 78 -20.32 27.88 12.71
CA ASP A 78 -20.23 29.34 12.94
C ASP A 78 -19.64 30.02 11.69
N THR A 79 -20.44 30.87 11.04
CA THR A 79 -20.04 31.61 9.83
C THR A 79 -18.99 32.69 10.09
N THR A 80 -18.70 32.99 11.36
CA THR A 80 -17.72 34.01 11.77
C THR A 80 -16.33 33.39 12.06
N THR A 81 -16.23 32.05 12.19
CA THR A 81 -14.98 31.39 12.42
C THR A 81 -14.26 31.03 11.11
N ARG A 82 -12.95 30.88 11.20
CA ARG A 82 -12.13 30.49 10.05
C ARG A 82 -12.12 28.99 9.92
N ASP A 83 -12.39 28.52 8.71
CA ASP A 83 -12.17 27.13 8.32
C ASP A 83 -10.69 26.75 8.45
N THR A 84 -10.43 25.48 8.64
CA THR A 84 -9.08 24.93 8.71
C THR A 84 -8.94 23.72 7.79
N SER A 85 -7.71 23.29 7.57
CA SER A 85 -7.42 22.09 6.77
C SER A 85 -6.32 21.27 7.40
N VAL A 86 -6.38 19.97 7.19
CA VAL A 86 -5.33 19.04 7.56
C VAL A 86 -4.91 18.23 6.34
N SER A 87 -3.59 18.06 6.16
CA SER A 87 -3.01 17.22 5.13
C SER A 87 -2.28 16.05 5.77
N PHE A 88 -2.33 14.88 5.13
CA PHE A 88 -1.60 13.67 5.52
C PHE A 88 -1.41 12.77 4.32
N SER A 89 -0.43 11.87 4.40
CA SER A 89 -0.13 10.90 3.37
C SER A 89 -0.39 9.49 3.89
N LEU A 90 -0.98 8.64 3.07
CA LEU A 90 -1.10 7.20 3.30
C LEU A 90 -0.09 6.46 2.43
N ILE A 91 0.58 5.49 3.02
CA ILE A 91 1.53 4.64 2.28
C ILE A 91 0.72 3.65 1.43
N TYR A 92 1.11 3.50 0.18
CA TYR A 92 0.50 2.58 -0.78
C TYR A 92 1.36 1.35 -0.99
N PRO A 93 0.77 0.18 -1.13
CA PRO A 93 -0.04 -0.52 -0.15
C PRO A 93 0.85 -1.05 0.98
N PRO A 94 0.33 -1.26 2.18
CA PRO A 94 1.13 -1.74 3.31
C PRO A 94 1.51 -3.22 3.19
N CYS A 95 0.94 -3.96 2.25
CA CYS A 95 1.16 -5.39 2.09
C CYS A 95 2.45 -5.71 1.38
N ARG A 96 3.34 -6.36 2.09
CA ARG A 96 4.53 -6.92 1.48
C ARG A 96 4.17 -8.08 0.57
N VAL A 97 4.74 -8.13 -0.61
CA VAL A 97 4.66 -9.32 -1.46
C VAL A 97 5.40 -10.45 -0.76
N GLY A 98 4.77 -11.62 -0.65
CA GLY A 98 5.39 -12.81 -0.07
C GLY A 98 5.80 -13.76 -1.18
N PHE A 99 7.00 -14.33 -1.06
CA PHE A 99 7.57 -15.26 -2.04
C PHE A 99 7.83 -16.61 -1.37
N SER A 100 7.39 -17.70 -1.99
CA SER A 100 7.84 -19.03 -1.59
C SER A 100 9.30 -19.21 -1.99
N ASP A 101 10.08 -19.85 -1.14
CA ASP A 101 11.52 -20.09 -1.35
C ASP A 101 11.82 -21.30 -2.24
N HIS A 102 10.83 -22.18 -2.41
CA HIS A 102 10.92 -23.35 -3.28
C HIS A 102 9.53 -23.80 -3.78
N PHE A 103 9.52 -24.62 -4.81
CA PHE A 103 8.34 -25.35 -5.29
C PHE A 103 8.77 -26.64 -5.99
N THR A 104 7.82 -27.59 -6.12
CA THR A 104 8.09 -28.98 -6.54
C THR A 104 7.22 -29.38 -7.73
N PRO A 105 7.54 -28.94 -8.98
CA PRO A 105 6.71 -29.18 -10.15
C PRO A 105 6.81 -30.62 -10.65
N ASN A 106 6.31 -31.58 -9.83
CA ASN A 106 6.32 -33.02 -10.09
C ASN A 106 4.96 -33.56 -10.57
N GLY A 107 3.87 -32.75 -10.50
CA GLY A 107 2.53 -33.10 -10.99
C GLY A 107 1.67 -33.83 -9.95
N ASP A 108 2.00 -33.72 -8.65
CA ASP A 108 1.21 -34.33 -7.58
C ASP A 108 0.11 -33.40 -7.04
N ASN A 109 -0.08 -32.22 -7.61
CA ASN A 109 -0.96 -31.12 -7.22
C ASN A 109 -0.61 -30.47 -5.88
N TYR A 110 0.61 -30.68 -5.39
CA TYR A 110 1.09 -30.01 -4.19
C TYR A 110 2.38 -29.25 -4.52
N ASN A 111 2.37 -27.95 -4.32
CA ASN A 111 3.53 -27.08 -4.55
C ASN A 111 4.09 -27.11 -5.99
N ASP A 112 3.28 -27.50 -6.98
CA ASP A 112 3.71 -27.64 -8.38
C ASP A 112 4.04 -26.31 -9.06
N THR A 113 3.66 -25.20 -8.42
CA THR A 113 3.87 -23.85 -8.96
C THR A 113 4.48 -22.94 -7.91
N TRP A 114 5.25 -21.95 -8.37
CA TRP A 114 5.80 -20.95 -7.48
C TRP A 114 4.72 -20.03 -6.91
N GLY A 115 4.60 -19.95 -5.60
CA GLY A 115 3.62 -19.13 -4.90
C GLY A 115 4.16 -17.73 -4.62
N ILE A 116 3.46 -16.72 -5.15
CA ILE A 116 3.69 -15.32 -4.80
C ILE A 116 2.37 -14.74 -4.31
N SER A 117 2.38 -14.19 -3.10
CA SER A 117 1.18 -13.62 -2.46
C SER A 117 1.16 -12.09 -2.56
N ASN A 118 -0.04 -11.52 -2.48
CA ASN A 118 -0.28 -10.09 -2.45
C ASN A 118 0.05 -9.32 -3.74
N THR A 119 0.30 -10.00 -4.86
CA THR A 119 0.56 -9.36 -6.16
C THR A 119 -0.63 -8.55 -6.68
N ILE A 120 -1.85 -8.93 -6.31
CA ILE A 120 -3.09 -8.25 -6.68
C ILE A 120 -3.12 -6.76 -6.27
N TYR A 121 -2.32 -6.39 -5.27
CA TYR A 121 -2.22 -4.99 -4.83
C TYR A 121 -1.24 -4.15 -5.64
N TYR A 122 -0.57 -4.75 -6.61
CA TYR A 122 0.46 -4.13 -7.45
C TYR A 122 0.15 -4.36 -8.93
N PRO A 123 -0.86 -3.70 -9.50
CA PRO A 123 -1.31 -3.97 -10.87
C PRO A 123 -0.27 -3.66 -11.94
N ASP A 124 0.73 -2.83 -11.63
CA ASP A 124 1.80 -2.45 -12.55
C ASP A 124 3.13 -3.13 -12.21
N PHE A 125 3.11 -4.28 -11.53
CA PHE A 125 4.34 -5.00 -11.19
C PHE A 125 5.06 -5.55 -12.42
N LEU A 126 6.39 -5.73 -12.27
CA LEU A 126 7.24 -6.50 -13.17
C LEU A 126 8.02 -7.52 -12.34
N LEU A 127 7.88 -8.79 -12.68
CA LEU A 127 8.66 -9.90 -12.14
C LEU A 127 9.62 -10.41 -13.21
N GLU A 128 10.89 -10.50 -12.88
CA GLU A 128 11.95 -11.07 -13.71
C GLU A 128 12.64 -12.20 -12.92
N VAL A 129 12.83 -13.37 -13.56
CA VAL A 129 13.52 -14.53 -12.97
C VAL A 129 14.70 -14.89 -13.85
N PHE A 130 15.84 -15.14 -13.22
CA PHE A 130 17.12 -15.39 -13.86
C PHE A 130 17.69 -16.72 -13.40
N ASP A 131 18.43 -17.40 -14.26
CA ASP A 131 19.26 -18.50 -13.88
C ASP A 131 20.56 -18.04 -13.19
N ARG A 132 21.41 -18.98 -12.75
CA ARG A 132 22.68 -18.69 -12.09
C ARG A 132 23.71 -17.96 -12.98
N ALA A 133 23.53 -18.00 -14.31
CA ALA A 133 24.38 -17.29 -15.26
C ALA A 133 23.87 -15.86 -15.54
N GLY A 134 22.73 -15.46 -14.93
CA GLY A 134 22.09 -14.17 -15.15
C GLY A 134 21.23 -14.13 -16.42
N GLN A 135 20.94 -15.28 -17.02
CA GLN A 135 20.03 -15.35 -18.18
C GLN A 135 18.58 -15.26 -17.71
N LEU A 136 17.79 -14.38 -18.33
CA LEU A 136 16.36 -14.25 -18.05
C LEU A 136 15.62 -15.51 -18.53
N VAL A 137 14.92 -16.18 -17.60
CA VAL A 137 14.20 -17.43 -17.87
C VAL A 137 12.69 -17.29 -17.74
N HIS A 138 12.20 -16.27 -17.02
CA HIS A 138 10.78 -16.00 -16.86
C HIS A 138 10.52 -14.53 -16.63
N VAL A 139 9.42 -14.01 -17.16
CA VAL A 139 8.96 -12.64 -16.95
C VAL A 139 7.43 -12.59 -16.84
N GLN A 140 6.92 -11.82 -15.89
CA GLN A 140 5.49 -11.52 -15.77
C GLN A 140 5.25 -10.05 -15.47
N ARG A 141 4.10 -9.56 -15.91
CA ARG A 141 3.65 -8.18 -15.72
C ARG A 141 2.15 -8.12 -15.46
N HIS A 142 1.74 -7.15 -14.64
CA HIS A 142 0.36 -6.75 -14.41
C HIS A 142 -0.51 -7.80 -13.73
N GLU A 143 -0.52 -9.03 -14.18
CA GLU A 143 -1.29 -10.13 -13.62
C GLU A 143 -0.36 -11.31 -13.30
N TYR A 144 -0.52 -11.88 -12.10
CA TYR A 144 0.29 -12.99 -11.66
C TYR A 144 -0.36 -14.33 -12.02
N PHE A 145 0.33 -15.13 -12.81
CA PHE A 145 0.02 -16.53 -13.04
C PHE A 145 1.10 -17.41 -12.39
N PRO A 146 0.72 -18.43 -11.60
CA PRO A 146 1.68 -19.30 -10.96
C PRO A 146 2.65 -19.92 -11.96
N TRP A 147 3.96 -19.78 -11.71
CA TRP A 147 5.00 -20.28 -12.60
C TRP A 147 5.35 -21.73 -12.29
N GLU A 148 5.33 -22.58 -13.32
CA GLU A 148 5.58 -24.02 -13.23
C GLU A 148 7.07 -24.39 -13.40
N GLY A 149 7.98 -23.45 -13.38
CA GLY A 149 9.42 -23.70 -13.61
C GLY A 149 9.73 -24.09 -15.05
N THR A 150 9.07 -23.43 -16.01
CA THR A 150 9.27 -23.65 -17.45
C THR A 150 9.75 -22.38 -18.14
N GLN A 151 10.48 -22.54 -19.25
CA GLN A 151 10.80 -21.49 -20.21
C GLN A 151 10.36 -21.95 -21.60
N PHE A 152 9.48 -21.20 -22.25
CA PHE A 152 8.88 -21.55 -23.55
C PHE A 152 8.27 -22.96 -23.57
N GLY A 153 7.65 -23.39 -22.46
CA GLY A 153 7.05 -24.72 -22.31
C GLY A 153 8.06 -25.85 -22.01
N ILE A 154 9.35 -25.57 -21.95
CA ILE A 154 10.38 -26.54 -21.62
C ILE A 154 10.68 -26.45 -20.10
N LYS A 155 10.68 -27.60 -19.43
CA LYS A 155 11.01 -27.69 -18.01
C LYS A 155 12.45 -27.24 -17.77
N LEU A 156 12.63 -26.30 -16.86
CA LEU A 156 13.95 -25.90 -16.37
C LEU A 156 14.51 -26.94 -15.41
N SER A 157 15.83 -27.00 -15.28
CA SER A 157 16.50 -27.93 -14.38
C SER A 157 16.25 -27.65 -12.91
N GLU A 158 16.40 -28.64 -12.06
CA GLU A 158 16.49 -28.46 -10.60
C GLU A 158 17.68 -27.56 -10.29
N ALA A 159 17.39 -26.40 -9.76
CA ALA A 159 18.40 -25.40 -9.41
C ALA A 159 17.75 -24.26 -8.62
N THR A 160 18.59 -23.41 -8.06
CA THR A 160 18.18 -22.11 -7.52
C THR A 160 18.20 -21.07 -8.63
N TYR A 161 17.10 -20.35 -8.74
CA TYR A 161 16.87 -19.22 -9.63
C TYR A 161 16.78 -17.95 -8.82
N TYR A 162 17.10 -16.81 -9.42
CA TYR A 162 17.10 -15.52 -8.75
C TYR A 162 16.02 -14.64 -9.34
N TYR A 163 15.32 -13.87 -8.52
CA TYR A 163 14.27 -12.99 -9.01
C TYR A 163 14.47 -11.55 -8.58
N ILE A 164 13.90 -10.65 -9.39
CA ILE A 164 13.68 -9.24 -9.06
C ILE A 164 12.20 -8.96 -9.30
N PHE A 165 11.54 -8.49 -8.26
CA PHE A 165 10.15 -8.05 -8.31
C PHE A 165 10.13 -6.53 -8.15
N PHE A 166 9.79 -5.82 -9.21
CA PHE A 166 9.54 -4.39 -9.18
C PHE A 166 8.06 -4.15 -8.88
N TYR A 167 7.78 -3.31 -7.90
CA TYR A 167 6.41 -2.97 -7.51
C TYR A 167 5.67 -2.13 -8.57
N ASP A 168 6.44 -1.44 -9.43
CA ASP A 168 5.96 -0.69 -10.58
C ASP A 168 7.01 -0.77 -11.70
N GLU A 169 6.63 -1.26 -12.90
CA GLU A 169 7.55 -1.46 -14.02
C GLU A 169 8.12 -0.16 -14.59
N LYS A 170 7.42 0.98 -14.38
CA LYS A 170 7.84 2.31 -14.84
C LYS A 170 8.78 2.98 -13.85
N ILE A 171 8.55 2.74 -12.54
CA ILE A 171 9.27 3.41 -11.44
C ILE A 171 10.31 2.48 -10.80
N LYS A 172 11.02 1.68 -11.41
CA LYS A 172 11.92 0.62 -10.92
C LYS A 172 12.78 0.92 -9.67
N SER A 173 12.53 2.02 -8.95
CA SER A 173 13.25 2.40 -7.73
C SER A 173 12.86 1.57 -6.49
N ARG A 174 11.65 0.97 -6.49
CA ARG A 174 11.16 0.11 -5.42
C ARG A 174 11.07 -1.32 -5.92
N PHE A 175 11.90 -2.19 -5.38
CA PHE A 175 11.94 -3.60 -5.76
C PHE A 175 12.29 -4.51 -4.58
N GLU A 176 11.95 -5.78 -4.71
CA GLU A 176 12.46 -6.87 -3.89
C GLU A 176 13.23 -7.85 -4.76
N LYS A 177 14.23 -8.51 -4.18
CA LYS A 177 15.02 -9.54 -4.85
C LYS A 177 15.25 -10.71 -3.90
N GLY A 178 15.36 -11.89 -4.47
CA GLY A 178 15.59 -13.10 -3.72
C GLY A 178 15.88 -14.27 -4.62
N SER A 179 15.67 -15.46 -4.09
CA SER A 179 15.86 -16.71 -4.83
C SER A 179 14.68 -17.64 -4.62
N VAL A 180 14.47 -18.52 -5.58
CA VAL A 180 13.52 -19.63 -5.55
C VAL A 180 14.19 -20.89 -6.05
N THR A 181 13.93 -22.02 -5.42
CA THR A 181 14.54 -23.31 -5.80
C THR A 181 13.50 -24.24 -6.42
N ILE A 182 13.80 -24.77 -7.59
CA ILE A 182 13.03 -25.84 -8.22
C ILE A 182 13.58 -27.17 -7.71
N ILE A 183 12.70 -28.01 -7.16
CA ILE A 183 12.96 -29.38 -6.69
C ILE A 183 11.99 -30.32 -7.42
N ARG A 184 12.43 -31.50 -7.85
CA ARG A 184 11.57 -32.51 -8.52
C ARG A 184 11.81 -33.88 -7.96
#